data_941a055ba6df518147d27c4d431a0d1e
#
_entry.id   941a055ba6df518147d27c4d431a0d1e
#
_cell.length_a   1.000
_cell.length_b   1.000
_cell.length_c   1.000
_cell.angle_alpha   90.00
_cell.angle_beta   90.00
_cell.angle_gamma   90.00
#
_symmetry.space_group_name_H-M   'P 1'
#
loop_
_entity.id
_entity.type
_entity.pdbx_description
1 polymer ?
#
loop_
_entity_poly.entity_id
_entity_poly.type
_entity_poly.pdbx_seq_one_letter_code
_entity_poly.pdbx_strand_id
1 'polypeptide(L)'
;MKGLRLIATGGALPGRTVTNEELSRTVDTSDEWITTRTGIQTRHYCTEGENAATLAVAAAKQALQRSGLAPADIACCVCATLSAPDATPSVACQVQAALALPENRPALDVNAACSGFLYGTAVARGLLATLGGRYALVIGTEALSRLMDPADRSTCV
;
A
#
# COMPACT_ATOMS: atom_id res chain seq x y z
N MET A 1 -6.91 4.41 27.01
CA MET A 1 -6.25 4.75 25.73
C MET A 1 -7.32 5.27 24.77
N LYS A 2 -7.11 6.41 24.12
CA LYS A 2 -8.11 6.96 23.16
C LYS A 2 -8.18 6.06 21.91
N GLY A 3 -9.39 5.87 21.34
CA GLY A 3 -9.61 5.19 20.09
C GLY A 3 -9.08 5.99 18.90
N LEU A 4 -8.94 5.33 17.74
CA LEU A 4 -8.69 5.99 16.45
C LEU A 4 -10.01 6.22 15.73
N ARG A 5 -10.05 7.27 14.92
CA ARG A 5 -11.12 7.55 13.96
C ARG A 5 -10.54 7.67 12.56
N LEU A 6 -11.13 6.97 11.62
CA LEU A 6 -10.83 7.15 10.20
C LEU A 6 -11.37 8.51 9.73
N ILE A 7 -10.51 9.31 9.11
CA ILE A 7 -10.84 10.65 8.59
C ILE A 7 -11.13 10.60 7.11
N ALA A 8 -10.24 9.97 6.33
CA ALA A 8 -10.38 9.83 4.88
C ALA A 8 -9.62 8.59 4.41
N THR A 9 -9.94 8.15 3.21
CA THR A 9 -9.27 7.05 2.51
C THR A 9 -8.83 7.49 1.12
N GLY A 10 -7.79 6.85 0.60
CA GLY A 10 -7.34 6.98 -0.77
C GLY A 10 -6.90 5.62 -1.30
N GLY A 11 -6.89 5.46 -2.63
CA GLY A 11 -6.46 4.23 -3.27
C GLY A 11 -5.79 4.51 -4.60
N ALA A 12 -4.89 3.61 -4.98
CA ALA A 12 -4.24 3.58 -6.28
C ALA A 12 -4.11 2.14 -6.75
N LEU A 13 -4.29 1.92 -8.02
CA LEU A 13 -4.11 0.62 -8.67
C LEU A 13 -3.08 0.76 -9.77
N PRO A 14 -2.26 -0.29 -10.03
CA PRO A 14 -1.41 -0.35 -11.21
C PRO A 14 -2.19 -0.19 -12.51
N GLY A 15 -1.54 0.37 -13.54
CA GLY A 15 -2.20 0.77 -14.78
C GLY A 15 -2.65 -0.38 -15.68
N ARG A 16 -2.01 -1.58 -15.61
CA ARG A 16 -2.34 -2.71 -16.46
C ARG A 16 -3.34 -3.64 -15.78
N THR A 17 -4.55 -3.75 -16.33
CA THR A 17 -5.52 -4.78 -15.93
C THR A 17 -5.22 -6.09 -16.67
N VAL A 18 -5.21 -7.20 -15.94
CA VAL A 18 -5.01 -8.57 -16.45
C VAL A 18 -6.23 -9.41 -16.10
N THR A 19 -6.87 -10.01 -17.10
CA THR A 19 -8.04 -10.90 -16.93
C THR A 19 -7.61 -12.33 -16.61
N ASN A 20 -8.56 -13.15 -16.11
CA ASN A 20 -8.34 -14.59 -15.94
C ASN A 20 -8.04 -15.27 -17.26
N GLU A 21 -8.73 -14.85 -18.36
CA GLU A 21 -8.50 -15.37 -19.69
C GLU A 21 -7.07 -15.07 -20.20
N GLU A 22 -6.55 -13.85 -19.96
CA GLU A 22 -5.17 -13.50 -20.30
C GLU A 22 -4.19 -14.39 -19.52
N LEU A 23 -4.42 -14.59 -18.23
CA LEU A 23 -3.57 -15.41 -17.37
C LEU A 23 -3.56 -16.89 -17.82
N SER A 24 -4.69 -17.42 -18.25
CA SER A 24 -4.81 -18.81 -18.74
C SER A 24 -4.00 -19.09 -20.02
N ARG A 25 -3.49 -18.09 -20.71
CA ARG A 25 -2.59 -18.24 -21.86
C ARG A 25 -1.15 -18.53 -21.45
N THR A 26 -0.80 -18.24 -20.20
CA THR A 26 0.58 -18.38 -19.68
C THR A 26 0.72 -19.48 -18.66
N VAL A 27 -0.35 -19.80 -17.92
CA VAL A 27 -0.35 -20.86 -16.91
C VAL A 27 -1.58 -21.76 -17.06
N ASP A 28 -1.46 -23.01 -16.60
CA ASP A 28 -2.55 -24.00 -16.62
C ASP A 28 -3.63 -23.64 -15.59
N THR A 29 -4.58 -22.79 -15.99
CA THR A 29 -5.72 -22.32 -15.20
C THR A 29 -6.91 -21.97 -16.09
N SER A 30 -8.05 -21.58 -15.50
CA SER A 30 -9.21 -21.09 -16.23
C SER A 30 -9.94 -20.00 -15.44
N ASP A 31 -10.74 -19.20 -16.12
CA ASP A 31 -11.60 -18.22 -15.46
C ASP A 31 -12.54 -18.87 -14.46
N GLU A 32 -13.15 -20.01 -14.82
CA GLU A 32 -14.04 -20.76 -13.92
C GLU A 32 -13.30 -21.22 -12.66
N TRP A 33 -12.06 -21.76 -12.82
CA TRP A 33 -11.26 -22.25 -11.71
C TRP A 33 -10.91 -21.11 -10.73
N ILE A 34 -10.47 -19.97 -11.25
CA ILE A 34 -10.09 -18.81 -10.43
C ILE A 34 -11.32 -18.20 -9.75
N THR A 35 -12.38 -17.93 -10.53
CA THR A 35 -13.57 -17.24 -10.04
C THR A 35 -14.29 -18.05 -8.96
N THR A 36 -14.43 -19.38 -9.13
CA THR A 36 -15.12 -20.23 -8.15
C THR A 36 -14.38 -20.32 -6.82
N ARG A 37 -13.05 -20.20 -6.81
CA ARG A 37 -12.20 -20.31 -5.60
C ARG A 37 -11.90 -18.98 -4.93
N THR A 38 -11.81 -17.91 -5.69
CA THR A 38 -11.31 -16.62 -5.19
C THR A 38 -12.29 -15.46 -5.39
N GLY A 39 -13.24 -15.60 -6.31
CA GLY A 39 -14.08 -14.49 -6.75
C GLY A 39 -13.36 -13.47 -7.64
N ILE A 40 -12.07 -13.66 -7.93
CA ILE A 40 -11.24 -12.72 -8.69
C ILE A 40 -11.53 -12.88 -10.18
N GLN A 41 -11.89 -11.79 -10.86
CA GLN A 41 -12.08 -11.74 -12.30
C GLN A 41 -10.90 -11.05 -13.00
N THR A 42 -10.32 -10.06 -12.35
CA THR A 42 -9.17 -9.30 -12.87
C THR A 42 -8.19 -8.97 -11.75
N ARG A 43 -6.93 -8.71 -12.11
CA ARG A 43 -5.89 -8.16 -11.24
C ARG A 43 -5.17 -7.03 -11.95
N HIS A 44 -4.33 -6.30 -11.22
CA HIS A 44 -3.56 -5.20 -11.77
C HIS A 44 -2.07 -5.50 -11.67
N TYR A 45 -1.35 -5.34 -12.77
CA TYR A 45 0.09 -5.48 -12.84
C TYR A 45 0.74 -4.11 -12.97
N CYS A 46 1.84 -3.92 -12.26
CA CYS A 46 2.65 -2.72 -12.39
C CYS A 46 3.21 -2.59 -13.81
N THR A 47 3.06 -1.41 -14.37
CA THR A 47 3.71 -0.99 -15.62
C THR A 47 5.09 -0.38 -15.34
N GLU A 48 5.77 0.12 -16.38
CA GLU A 48 7.03 0.82 -16.22
C GLU A 48 6.87 2.04 -15.28
N GLY A 49 7.79 2.22 -14.36
CA GLY A 49 7.74 3.29 -13.35
C GLY A 49 6.80 3.06 -12.17
N GLU A 50 5.90 2.07 -12.21
CA GLU A 50 5.03 1.73 -11.10
C GLU A 50 5.69 0.73 -10.15
N ASN A 51 5.57 0.97 -8.85
CA ASN A 51 6.02 0.11 -7.77
C ASN A 51 5.25 0.42 -6.47
N ALA A 52 5.53 -0.30 -5.39
CA ALA A 52 4.85 -0.09 -4.11
C ALA A 52 4.95 1.35 -3.59
N ALA A 53 6.08 2.03 -3.81
CA ALA A 53 6.27 3.41 -3.37
C ALA A 53 5.44 4.41 -4.19
N THR A 54 5.43 4.29 -5.53
CA THR A 54 4.64 5.18 -6.40
C THR A 54 3.15 5.03 -6.17
N LEU A 55 2.67 3.80 -5.95
CA LEU A 55 1.28 3.52 -5.59
C LEU A 55 0.92 4.08 -4.20
N ALA A 56 1.83 3.91 -3.22
CA ALA A 56 1.66 4.48 -1.89
C ALA A 56 1.53 6.01 -1.93
N VAL A 57 2.40 6.69 -2.68
CA VAL A 57 2.35 8.14 -2.87
C VAL A 57 1.02 8.58 -3.49
N ALA A 58 0.55 7.89 -4.53
CA ALA A 58 -0.71 8.22 -5.20
C ALA A 58 -1.92 8.05 -4.27
N ALA A 59 -1.99 6.93 -3.54
CA ALA A 59 -3.05 6.66 -2.57
C ALA A 59 -3.02 7.67 -1.40
N ALA A 60 -1.84 7.94 -0.87
CA ALA A 60 -1.64 8.89 0.23
C ALA A 60 -2.03 10.31 -0.16
N LYS A 61 -1.65 10.76 -1.36
CA LYS A 61 -2.03 12.07 -1.92
C LYS A 61 -3.55 12.21 -1.99
N GLN A 62 -4.24 11.19 -2.47
CA GLN A 62 -5.70 11.19 -2.56
C GLN A 62 -6.35 11.23 -1.16
N ALA A 63 -5.84 10.44 -0.20
CA ALA A 63 -6.35 10.45 1.18
C ALA A 63 -6.16 11.83 1.83
N LEU A 64 -4.98 12.43 1.66
CA LEU A 64 -4.68 13.76 2.21
C LEU A 64 -5.60 14.84 1.61
N GLN A 65 -5.80 14.83 0.30
CA GLN A 65 -6.73 15.75 -0.37
C GLN A 65 -8.17 15.61 0.14
N ARG A 66 -8.65 14.37 0.28
CA ARG A 66 -10.02 14.09 0.77
C ARG A 66 -10.22 14.45 2.25
N SER A 67 -9.16 14.41 3.03
CA SER A 67 -9.21 14.75 4.45
C SER A 67 -9.35 16.25 4.71
N GLY A 68 -8.95 17.09 3.76
CA GLY A 68 -8.83 18.54 3.94
C GLY A 68 -7.69 18.96 4.88
N LEU A 69 -6.83 18.01 5.29
CA LEU A 69 -5.69 18.29 6.17
C LEU A 69 -4.51 18.83 5.36
N ALA A 70 -3.72 19.70 5.98
CA ALA A 70 -2.43 20.11 5.43
C ALA A 70 -1.35 19.04 5.72
N PRO A 71 -0.30 18.92 4.87
CA PRO A 71 0.83 18.05 5.17
C PRO A 71 1.42 18.25 6.59
N ALA A 72 1.45 19.48 7.06
CA ALA A 72 1.96 19.85 8.39
C ALA A 72 1.16 19.25 9.56
N ASP A 73 -0.08 18.84 9.34
CA ASP A 73 -0.94 18.24 10.36
C ASP A 73 -0.58 16.76 10.65
N ILE A 74 0.18 16.12 9.75
CA ILE A 74 0.55 14.72 9.87
C ILE A 74 1.70 14.54 10.84
N ALA A 75 1.43 13.81 11.92
CA ALA A 75 2.39 13.58 13.00
C ALA A 75 3.27 12.34 12.78
N CYS A 76 2.85 11.39 11.94
CA CYS A 76 3.67 10.25 11.54
C CYS A 76 3.12 9.62 10.26
N CYS A 77 4.00 8.95 9.52
CA CYS A 77 3.68 8.15 8.33
C CYS A 77 4.13 6.71 8.57
N VAL A 78 3.21 5.76 8.47
CA VAL A 78 3.50 4.33 8.61
C VAL A 78 3.03 3.63 7.35
N CYS A 79 3.94 2.92 6.68
CA CYS A 79 3.64 2.13 5.50
C CYS A 79 3.78 0.65 5.81
N ALA A 80 2.76 -0.14 5.49
CA ALA A 80 2.81 -1.59 5.56
C ALA A 80 3.08 -2.15 4.17
N THR A 81 4.20 -2.81 3.99
CA THR A 81 4.61 -3.43 2.73
C THR A 81 5.64 -4.54 2.93
N LEU A 82 5.60 -5.55 2.07
CA LEU A 82 6.64 -6.56 1.89
C LEU A 82 7.36 -6.44 0.53
N SER A 83 6.85 -5.58 -0.36
CA SER A 83 7.31 -5.40 -1.74
C SER A 83 7.93 -4.01 -1.97
N ALA A 84 8.57 -3.44 -0.94
CA ALA A 84 9.31 -2.19 -1.07
C ALA A 84 10.33 -2.28 -2.22
N PRO A 85 10.44 -1.26 -3.10
CA PRO A 85 11.39 -1.29 -4.21
C PRO A 85 12.86 -1.23 -3.72
N ASP A 86 13.09 -0.62 -2.58
CA ASP A 86 14.41 -0.40 -1.99
C ASP A 86 14.39 -0.76 -0.50
N ALA A 87 15.54 -1.23 0.00
CA ALA A 87 15.73 -1.44 1.43
C ALA A 87 15.77 -0.11 2.19
N THR A 88 16.28 0.93 1.55
CA THR A 88 16.37 2.29 2.08
C THR A 88 16.48 3.30 0.91
N PRO A 89 15.81 4.47 0.96
CA PRO A 89 14.87 4.89 2.01
C PRO A 89 13.60 4.05 2.03
N SER A 90 12.95 3.93 3.21
CA SER A 90 11.67 3.22 3.34
C SER A 90 10.56 3.85 2.47
N VAL A 91 9.53 3.08 2.12
CA VAL A 91 8.38 3.61 1.36
C VAL A 91 7.72 4.76 2.10
N ALA A 92 7.59 4.69 3.43
CA ALA A 92 7.06 5.79 4.24
C ALA A 92 7.91 7.07 4.13
N CYS A 93 9.25 6.96 4.06
CA CYS A 93 10.13 8.11 3.84
C CYS A 93 9.95 8.69 2.42
N GLN A 94 9.76 7.85 1.42
CA GLN A 94 9.49 8.30 0.04
C GLN A 94 8.14 9.03 -0.04
N VAL A 95 7.10 8.54 0.65
CA VAL A 95 5.81 9.24 0.77
C VAL A 95 5.96 10.56 1.51
N GLN A 96 6.73 10.58 2.62
CA GLN A 96 6.99 11.80 3.40
C GLN A 96 7.60 12.90 2.51
N ALA A 97 8.62 12.56 1.74
CA ALA A 97 9.26 13.48 0.80
C ALA A 97 8.30 13.94 -0.31
N ALA A 98 7.59 13.01 -0.96
CA ALA A 98 6.71 13.30 -2.08
C ALA A 98 5.51 14.18 -1.71
N LEU A 99 5.02 14.09 -0.47
CA LEU A 99 3.88 14.88 0.03
C LEU A 99 4.32 16.09 0.88
N ALA A 100 5.61 16.36 0.98
CA ALA A 100 6.18 17.42 1.83
C ALA A 100 5.66 17.34 3.28
N LEU A 101 5.57 16.12 3.84
CA LEU A 101 5.25 15.95 5.25
C LEU A 101 6.45 16.42 6.10
N PRO A 102 6.23 16.85 7.36
CA PRO A 102 7.31 17.37 8.19
C PRO A 102 8.43 16.34 8.39
N GLU A 103 9.67 16.71 8.07
CA GLU A 103 10.86 15.83 8.16
C GLU A 103 11.22 15.42 9.59
N ASN A 104 10.81 16.22 10.57
CA ASN A 104 11.02 15.95 12.00
C ASN A 104 9.97 14.98 12.58
N ARG A 105 9.19 14.31 11.75
CA ARG A 105 8.17 13.33 12.13
C ARG A 105 8.58 11.91 11.71
N PRO A 106 8.27 10.88 12.51
CA PRO A 106 8.58 9.51 12.15
C PRO A 106 7.92 9.08 10.84
N ALA A 107 8.72 8.47 9.97
CA ALA A 107 8.28 7.76 8.78
C ALA A 107 8.97 6.40 8.76
N LEU A 108 8.20 5.30 8.75
CA LEU A 108 8.74 3.93 8.82
C LEU A 108 7.84 2.93 8.14
N ASP A 109 8.45 1.83 7.68
CA ASP A 109 7.72 0.70 7.12
C ASP A 109 7.54 -0.40 8.17
N VAL A 110 6.44 -1.15 8.04
CA VAL A 110 6.11 -2.35 8.80
C VAL A 110 5.95 -3.51 7.82
N ASN A 111 6.74 -4.56 7.99
CA ASN A 111 6.57 -5.78 7.22
C ASN A 111 5.88 -6.85 8.08
N ALA A 112 4.62 -7.10 7.81
CA ALA A 112 3.81 -8.12 8.47
C ALA A 112 2.76 -8.72 7.51
N ALA A 113 3.07 -8.75 6.23
CA ALA A 113 2.25 -9.31 5.16
C ALA A 113 0.76 -8.91 5.29
N CYS A 114 -0.17 -9.85 5.22
CA CYS A 114 -1.61 -9.61 5.28
C CYS A 114 -2.09 -8.87 6.55
N SER A 115 -1.33 -8.94 7.64
CA SER A 115 -1.62 -8.23 8.89
C SER A 115 -0.97 -6.84 8.96
N GLY A 116 -0.20 -6.46 7.94
CA GLY A 116 0.63 -5.25 7.94
C GLY A 116 -0.15 -3.98 8.21
N PHE A 117 -1.30 -3.78 7.55
CA PHE A 117 -2.12 -2.60 7.76
C PHE A 117 -2.66 -2.49 9.20
N LEU A 118 -3.06 -3.60 9.82
CA LEU A 118 -3.52 -3.62 11.20
C LEU A 118 -2.38 -3.28 12.16
N TYR A 119 -1.20 -3.85 11.94
CA TYR A 119 -0.02 -3.57 12.77
C TYR A 119 0.49 -2.14 12.56
N GLY A 120 0.51 -1.67 11.32
CA GLY A 120 0.83 -0.28 11.01
C GLY A 120 -0.11 0.70 11.70
N THR A 121 -1.41 0.38 11.76
CA THR A 121 -2.41 1.17 12.50
C THR A 121 -2.12 1.17 14.01
N ALA A 122 -1.74 0.03 14.58
CA ALA A 122 -1.37 -0.06 16.00
C ALA A 122 -0.09 0.75 16.31
N VAL A 123 0.92 0.68 15.43
CA VAL A 123 2.14 1.48 15.52
C VAL A 123 1.82 2.97 15.45
N ALA A 124 1.04 3.40 14.45
CA ALA A 124 0.63 4.80 14.30
C ALA A 124 -0.12 5.32 15.53
N ARG A 125 -1.01 4.51 16.12
CA ARG A 125 -1.71 4.85 17.37
C ARG A 125 -0.72 5.06 18.53
N GLY A 126 0.29 4.20 18.65
CA GLY A 126 1.35 4.33 19.66
C GLY A 126 2.15 5.60 19.48
N LEU A 127 2.55 5.91 18.24
CA LEU A 127 3.29 7.13 17.89
C LEU A 127 2.47 8.39 18.20
N LEU A 128 1.19 8.44 17.83
CA LEU A 128 0.31 9.57 18.15
C LEU A 128 0.19 9.80 19.66
N ALA A 129 0.09 8.73 20.44
CA ALA A 129 0.00 8.82 21.90
C ALA A 129 1.31 9.35 22.53
N THR A 130 2.45 8.99 21.96
CA THR A 130 3.79 9.35 22.47
C THR A 130 4.23 10.74 22.02
N LEU A 131 3.95 11.09 20.76
CA LEU A 131 4.41 12.34 20.13
C LEU A 131 3.45 13.51 20.34
N GLY A 132 2.24 13.27 20.88
CA GLY A 132 1.22 14.30 21.07
C GLY A 132 0.57 14.81 19.79
N GLY A 133 0.68 14.09 18.67
CA GLY A 133 0.06 14.42 17.40
C GLY A 133 -1.42 14.02 17.31
N ARG A 134 -2.14 14.54 16.32
CA ARG A 134 -3.57 14.28 16.12
C ARG A 134 -3.85 13.37 14.93
N TYR A 135 -3.05 13.43 13.87
CA TYR A 135 -3.28 12.73 12.62
C TYR A 135 -2.07 11.89 12.22
N ALA A 136 -2.33 10.71 11.73
CA ALA A 136 -1.34 9.81 11.17
C ALA A 136 -1.77 9.40 9.76
N LEU A 137 -0.81 9.20 8.89
CA LEU A 137 -1.00 8.57 7.60
C LEU A 137 -0.60 7.10 7.74
N VAL A 138 -1.53 6.18 7.46
CA VAL A 138 -1.27 4.74 7.47
C VAL A 138 -1.58 4.20 6.09
N ILE A 139 -0.62 3.51 5.50
CA ILE A 139 -0.68 3.04 4.13
C ILE A 139 -0.47 1.53 4.13
N GLY A 140 -1.28 0.78 3.37
CA GLY A 140 -0.96 -0.58 2.95
C GLY A 140 -0.72 -0.55 1.44
N THR A 141 0.43 -1.00 0.99
CA THR A 141 0.79 -1.01 -0.43
C THR A 141 1.56 -2.25 -0.80
N GLU A 142 1.23 -2.82 -1.95
CA GLU A 142 1.96 -3.95 -2.49
C GLU A 142 2.08 -3.86 -4.01
N ALA A 143 3.19 -4.33 -4.54
CA ALA A 143 3.46 -4.50 -5.95
C ALA A 143 3.82 -5.96 -6.24
N LEU A 144 2.94 -6.90 -5.87
CA LEU A 144 3.19 -8.34 -5.93
C LEU A 144 3.49 -8.82 -7.36
N SER A 145 2.94 -8.16 -8.38
CA SER A 145 3.25 -8.43 -9.78
C SER A 145 4.73 -8.28 -10.15
N ARG A 146 5.54 -7.66 -9.29
CA ARG A 146 7.00 -7.55 -9.45
C ARG A 146 7.78 -8.66 -8.76
N LEU A 147 7.13 -9.41 -7.87
CA LEU A 147 7.74 -10.48 -7.09
C LEU A 147 7.37 -11.87 -7.59
N MET A 148 6.22 -11.99 -8.23
CA MET A 148 5.72 -13.27 -8.72
C MET A 148 6.35 -13.66 -10.06
N ASP A 149 6.50 -14.96 -10.29
CA ASP A 149 6.83 -15.50 -11.60
C ASP A 149 5.54 -15.70 -12.41
N PRO A 150 5.34 -15.00 -13.53
CA PRO A 150 4.13 -15.13 -14.34
C PRO A 150 3.99 -16.50 -15.02
N ALA A 151 5.03 -17.34 -15.01
CA ALA A 151 5.00 -18.73 -15.51
C ALA A 151 4.70 -19.74 -14.40
N ASP A 152 4.77 -19.35 -13.14
CA ASP A 152 4.50 -20.24 -12.01
C ASP A 152 3.08 -20.06 -11.49
N ARG A 153 2.23 -21.05 -11.76
CA ARG A 153 0.84 -21.09 -11.30
C ARG A 153 0.69 -20.91 -9.80
N SER A 154 1.66 -21.35 -9.00
CA SER A 154 1.58 -21.24 -7.53
C SER A 154 1.76 -19.83 -6.99
N THR A 155 2.29 -18.92 -7.80
CA THR A 155 2.58 -17.54 -7.41
C THR A 155 1.74 -16.48 -8.12
N CYS A 156 1.09 -16.80 -9.26
CA CYS A 156 0.47 -15.79 -10.13
C CYS A 156 -1.07 -15.80 -10.15
N VAL A 157 -1.74 -16.67 -9.39
CA VAL A 157 -3.21 -16.78 -9.32
C VAL A 157 -3.78 -16.11 -8.10
#